data_0a180ef1b7a77a232b9be921037dbcee
#
_entry.id   0a180ef1b7a77a232b9be921037dbcee
#
_cell.length_a   1.000
_cell.length_b   1.000
_cell.length_c   1.000
_cell.angle_alpha   90.00
_cell.angle_beta   90.00
_cell.angle_gamma   90.00
#
_symmetry.space_group_name_H-M   'P 1'
#
loop_
_entity.id
_entity.type
_entity.pdbx_description
1 polymer ?
#
loop_
_entity_poly.entity_id
_entity_poly.type
_entity_poly.pdbx_seq_one_letter_code
_entity_poly.pdbx_strand_id
1 'polypeptide(L)'
;MLKTIMKTLSGMMVLLLMVGCNQGVDKIVIASKPMTEQFILAEILTQLIEDRTDLVVEQKLGIGGGTSNIHPAMINGEIDVYPEYTGTGWLFVLQQDPISDMNELYEKVSIAYLEEFNIVWSSMYGFNNTYGLAISKDVAEAYDIKTYSDLATVSSELVFAANPDFYEREDGYNALVEMYNFTFKDTKEIDIGLRYEALSSDDVDIITVFTTDARINEENVVIIEDDRTYFNAYHGATLIRKEVLDENPGLFDVLELLANQISNEEMIAMNYEVEIENKDPKVVASEFLREKGLIE
;
A
#
# COMPACT_ATOMS: atom_id res chain seq x y z
N MET A 1 39.19 -57.96 60.62
CA MET A 1 38.61 -59.25 60.23
C MET A 1 37.33 -58.98 59.49
N LEU A 2 36.66 -58.76 58.84
CA LEU A 2 35.53 -58.88 57.97
C LEU A 2 35.66 -57.94 56.78
N LYS A 3 35.96 -58.49 55.64
CA LYS A 3 35.98 -57.83 54.37
C LYS A 3 34.53 -57.73 53.85
N THR A 4 33.97 -56.56 53.83
CA THR A 4 32.66 -56.35 53.19
C THR A 4 32.91 -55.87 51.77
N ILE A 5 32.51 -56.67 50.83
CA ILE A 5 32.51 -56.35 49.37
C ILE A 5 31.32 -55.48 49.09
N MET A 6 31.57 -54.24 48.69
CA MET A 6 30.51 -53.31 48.19
C MET A 6 30.49 -53.43 46.69
N LYS A 7 29.45 -54.04 46.18
CA LYS A 7 29.16 -54.06 44.74
C LYS A 7 28.65 -52.68 44.28
N THR A 8 29.43 -52.02 43.49
CA THR A 8 29.01 -50.79 42.77
C THR A 8 28.07 -51.16 41.64
N LEU A 9 26.79 -50.85 41.80
CA LEU A 9 25.81 -50.90 40.71
C LEU A 9 25.94 -49.60 39.93
N SER A 10 26.51 -49.66 38.73
CA SER A 10 26.60 -48.55 37.80
C SER A 10 25.23 -48.40 37.13
N GLY A 11 24.41 -47.49 37.65
CA GLY A 11 23.18 -47.07 37.00
C GLY A 11 23.49 -46.10 35.87
N MET A 12 23.43 -46.59 34.65
CA MET A 12 23.50 -45.76 33.43
C MET A 12 22.16 -45.00 33.29
N MET A 13 22.14 -43.79 33.79
CA MET A 13 21.02 -42.85 33.62
C MET A 13 21.04 -42.32 32.18
N VAL A 14 20.23 -42.91 31.32
CA VAL A 14 19.98 -42.41 29.98
C VAL A 14 19.17 -41.12 30.13
N LEU A 15 19.84 -39.99 30.02
CA LEU A 15 19.19 -38.67 29.86
C LEU A 15 18.57 -38.63 28.47
N LEU A 16 17.27 -38.96 28.36
CA LEU A 16 16.47 -38.60 27.19
C LEU A 16 16.39 -37.06 27.16
N LEU A 17 17.23 -36.45 26.36
CA LEU A 17 16.99 -35.07 25.88
C LEU A 17 15.73 -35.13 25.04
N MET A 18 14.59 -34.86 25.65
CA MET A 18 13.42 -34.40 24.93
C MET A 18 13.81 -33.03 24.35
N VAL A 19 14.30 -33.03 23.10
CA VAL A 19 14.22 -31.86 22.24
C VAL A 19 12.72 -31.68 22.01
N GLY A 20 12.07 -30.94 22.87
CA GLY A 20 10.76 -30.38 22.60
C GLY A 20 10.97 -29.48 21.41
N CYS A 21 10.61 -29.92 20.20
CA CYS A 21 10.23 -29.03 19.16
C CYS A 21 9.10 -28.20 19.77
N ASN A 22 9.43 -26.98 20.17
CA ASN A 22 8.45 -25.94 20.36
C ASN A 22 7.97 -25.65 18.95
N GLN A 23 6.94 -26.36 18.48
CA GLN A 23 6.17 -25.95 17.31
C GLN A 23 5.39 -24.69 17.74
N GLY A 24 6.12 -23.57 17.88
CA GLY A 24 5.51 -22.29 17.73
C GLY A 24 4.91 -22.30 16.33
N VAL A 25 3.63 -22.03 16.22
CA VAL A 25 3.01 -21.82 14.94
C VAL A 25 3.81 -20.70 14.29
N ASP A 26 4.38 -20.96 13.12
CA ASP A 26 5.16 -19.96 12.40
C ASP A 26 4.23 -18.81 12.06
N LYS A 27 4.55 -17.65 12.58
CA LYS A 27 3.69 -16.46 12.57
C LYS A 27 4.27 -15.40 11.67
N ILE A 28 3.44 -14.84 10.81
CA ILE A 28 3.79 -13.72 9.93
C ILE A 28 3.04 -12.47 10.37
N VAL A 29 3.75 -11.36 10.50
CA VAL A 29 3.19 -10.05 10.86
C VAL A 29 2.93 -9.24 9.60
N ILE A 30 1.66 -9.01 9.26
CA ILE A 30 1.23 -8.15 8.16
C ILE A 30 0.84 -6.77 8.68
N ALA A 31 1.39 -5.72 8.09
CA ALA A 31 1.01 -4.35 8.40
C ALA A 31 0.22 -3.68 7.27
N SER A 32 -0.45 -2.58 7.60
CA SER A 32 -1.06 -1.69 6.61
C SER A 32 -0.93 -0.21 6.99
N LYS A 33 -0.95 0.66 5.99
CA LYS A 33 -1.14 2.10 6.16
C LYS A 33 -2.60 2.39 6.58
N PRO A 34 -2.90 3.59 7.14
CA PRO A 34 -4.23 3.92 7.64
C PRO A 34 -5.19 4.41 6.54
N MET A 35 -5.43 3.56 5.53
CA MET A 35 -6.35 3.85 4.42
C MET A 35 -7.08 2.57 3.98
N THR A 36 -8.29 2.73 3.47
CA THR A 36 -9.21 1.64 3.09
C THR A 36 -8.58 0.62 2.17
N GLU A 37 -7.97 1.06 1.07
CA GLU A 37 -7.26 0.20 0.12
C GLU A 37 -6.23 -0.70 0.80
N GLN A 38 -5.47 -0.15 1.73
CA GLN A 38 -4.44 -0.89 2.45
C GLN A 38 -5.03 -1.92 3.44
N PHE A 39 -6.20 -1.63 4.03
CA PHE A 39 -6.91 -2.62 4.85
C PHE A 39 -7.40 -3.78 4.00
N ILE A 40 -7.96 -3.51 2.82
CA ILE A 40 -8.41 -4.53 1.87
C ILE A 40 -7.22 -5.40 1.43
N LEU A 41 -6.11 -4.78 1.02
CA LEU A 41 -4.90 -5.50 0.59
C LEU A 41 -4.31 -6.35 1.72
N ALA A 42 -4.27 -5.85 2.95
CA ALA A 42 -3.80 -6.63 4.10
C ALA A 42 -4.71 -7.84 4.39
N GLU A 43 -6.02 -7.69 4.23
CA GLU A 43 -6.97 -8.79 4.34
C GLU A 43 -6.84 -9.80 3.20
N ILE A 44 -6.63 -9.35 1.96
CA ILE A 44 -6.32 -10.22 0.81
C ILE A 44 -5.08 -11.05 1.09
N LEU A 45 -3.98 -10.42 1.52
CA LEU A 45 -2.73 -11.11 1.86
C LEU A 45 -2.92 -12.09 3.02
N THR A 46 -3.63 -11.69 4.07
CA THR A 46 -3.93 -12.54 5.23
C THR A 46 -4.66 -13.81 4.81
N GLN A 47 -5.79 -13.66 4.13
CA GLN A 47 -6.63 -14.79 3.75
C GLN A 47 -5.94 -15.70 2.73
N LEU A 48 -5.19 -15.12 1.79
CA LEU A 48 -4.44 -15.90 0.80
C LEU A 48 -3.32 -16.73 1.45
N ILE A 49 -2.56 -16.15 2.38
CA ILE A 49 -1.49 -16.86 3.10
C ILE A 49 -2.07 -17.96 3.97
N GLU A 50 -3.12 -17.68 4.76
CA GLU A 50 -3.74 -18.66 5.64
C GLU A 50 -4.46 -19.81 4.90
N ASP A 51 -5.01 -19.54 3.68
CA ASP A 51 -5.64 -20.57 2.84
C ASP A 51 -4.60 -21.50 2.18
N ARG A 52 -3.45 -20.95 1.78
CA ARG A 52 -2.45 -21.65 0.97
C ARG A 52 -1.28 -22.21 1.74
N THR A 53 -1.18 -21.91 3.05
CA THR A 53 -0.08 -22.35 3.91
C THR A 53 -0.60 -22.73 5.30
N ASP A 54 0.27 -23.31 6.13
CA ASP A 54 -0.02 -23.59 7.55
C ASP A 54 0.38 -22.38 8.45
N LEU A 55 0.73 -21.23 7.88
CA LEU A 55 1.15 -20.03 8.61
C LEU A 55 -0.05 -19.33 9.24
N VAL A 56 0.17 -18.70 10.38
CA VAL A 56 -0.81 -17.85 11.04
C VAL A 56 -0.41 -16.40 10.90
N VAL A 57 -1.36 -15.55 10.50
CA VAL A 57 -1.11 -14.13 10.32
C VAL A 57 -1.53 -13.32 11.55
N GLU A 58 -0.60 -12.49 12.03
CA GLU A 58 -0.91 -11.38 12.93
C GLU A 58 -1.01 -10.10 12.12
N GLN A 59 -2.12 -9.37 12.26
CA GLN A 59 -2.31 -8.08 11.58
C GLN A 59 -1.95 -6.91 12.51
N LYS A 60 -1.20 -5.94 11.97
CA LYS A 60 -0.95 -4.62 12.57
C LYS A 60 -1.46 -3.54 11.60
N LEU A 61 -2.77 -3.36 11.57
CA LEU A 61 -3.43 -2.49 10.60
C LEU A 61 -3.44 -1.02 11.02
N GLY A 62 -3.44 -0.13 10.03
CA GLY A 62 -3.65 1.30 10.23
C GLY A 62 -2.51 2.01 10.93
N ILE A 63 -1.26 1.63 10.67
CA ILE A 63 -0.11 2.29 11.30
C ILE A 63 -0.02 3.73 10.84
N GLY A 64 -0.22 4.67 11.78
CA GLY A 64 -0.11 6.10 11.54
C GLY A 64 1.29 6.48 11.04
N GLY A 65 1.37 7.52 10.19
CA GLY A 65 2.59 7.89 9.49
C GLY A 65 2.94 6.99 8.30
N GLY A 66 2.15 5.92 8.05
CA GLY A 66 2.32 5.06 6.88
C GLY A 66 3.74 4.53 6.72
N THR A 67 4.31 4.68 5.52
CA THR A 67 5.66 4.20 5.17
C THR A 67 6.74 4.69 6.11
N SER A 68 6.65 5.93 6.62
CA SER A 68 7.65 6.49 7.55
C SER A 68 7.81 5.67 8.83
N ASN A 69 6.77 4.98 9.28
CA ASN A 69 6.79 4.14 10.47
C ASN A 69 6.84 2.64 10.13
N ILE A 70 6.19 2.21 9.05
CA ILE A 70 6.15 0.79 8.66
C ILE A 70 7.50 0.31 8.15
N HIS A 71 8.16 1.08 7.29
CA HIS A 71 9.42 0.67 6.68
C HIS A 71 10.55 0.46 7.71
N PRO A 72 10.80 1.37 8.68
CA PRO A 72 11.74 1.11 9.76
C PRO A 72 11.37 -0.09 10.62
N ALA A 73 10.08 -0.30 10.93
CA ALA A 73 9.62 -1.44 11.70
C ALA A 73 9.85 -2.77 10.94
N MET A 74 9.72 -2.77 9.61
CA MET A 74 10.06 -3.92 8.77
C MET A 74 11.56 -4.21 8.78
N ILE A 75 12.40 -3.19 8.66
CA ILE A 75 13.87 -3.35 8.77
C ILE A 75 14.27 -3.94 10.13
N ASN A 76 13.57 -3.53 11.21
CA ASN A 76 13.82 -4.02 12.57
C ASN A 76 13.23 -5.41 12.85
N GLY A 77 12.52 -6.02 11.89
CA GLY A 77 11.90 -7.33 12.06
C GLY A 77 10.61 -7.34 12.90
N GLU A 78 9.99 -6.18 13.10
CA GLU A 78 8.71 -6.06 13.82
C GLU A 78 7.50 -6.30 12.90
N ILE A 79 7.71 -6.18 11.59
CA ILE A 79 6.77 -6.39 10.50
C ILE A 79 7.45 -7.23 9.44
N ASP A 80 6.74 -8.22 8.90
CA ASP A 80 7.25 -9.16 7.92
C ASP A 80 6.79 -8.85 6.50
N VAL A 81 5.55 -8.37 6.35
CA VAL A 81 4.88 -8.14 5.07
C VAL A 81 4.04 -6.86 5.14
N TYR A 82 4.02 -6.07 4.08
CA TYR A 82 3.01 -5.04 3.88
C TYR A 82 2.85 -4.65 2.41
N PRO A 83 1.66 -4.17 1.98
CA PRO A 83 1.47 -3.61 0.66
C PRO A 83 2.14 -2.23 0.54
N GLU A 84 2.91 -2.02 -0.53
CA GLU A 84 3.58 -0.76 -0.81
C GLU A 84 3.42 -0.38 -2.29
N TYR A 85 3.77 0.85 -2.63
CA TYR A 85 3.69 1.38 -3.97
C TYR A 85 5.09 1.69 -4.52
N THR A 86 5.31 1.35 -5.79
CA THR A 86 6.63 1.49 -6.45
C THR A 86 7.18 2.91 -6.35
N GLY A 87 6.35 3.92 -6.62
CA GLY A 87 6.74 5.34 -6.50
C GLY A 87 7.11 5.73 -5.08
N THR A 88 6.39 5.24 -4.06
CA THR A 88 6.73 5.50 -2.65
C THR A 88 8.08 4.89 -2.28
N GLY A 89 8.31 3.63 -2.68
CA GLY A 89 9.60 2.99 -2.45
C GLY A 89 10.77 3.73 -3.10
N TRP A 90 10.59 4.20 -4.31
CA TRP A 90 11.63 4.85 -5.08
C TRP A 90 11.89 6.31 -4.67
N LEU A 91 10.83 7.13 -4.64
CA LEU A 91 10.96 8.57 -4.42
C LEU A 91 11.09 8.92 -2.92
N PHE A 92 10.30 8.25 -2.07
CA PHE A 92 10.24 8.62 -0.65
C PHE A 92 11.25 7.85 0.20
N VAL A 93 11.38 6.52 0.02
CA VAL A 93 12.29 5.70 0.85
C VAL A 93 13.72 5.80 0.32
N LEU A 94 13.94 5.54 -0.97
CA LEU A 94 15.27 5.56 -1.59
C LEU A 94 15.75 6.95 -2.00
N GLN A 95 14.86 7.94 -2.02
CA GLN A 95 15.15 9.34 -2.38
C GLN A 95 15.87 9.47 -3.73
N GLN A 96 15.38 8.77 -4.74
CA GLN A 96 15.94 8.74 -6.09
C GLN A 96 15.17 9.65 -7.04
N ASP A 97 15.80 10.03 -8.16
CA ASP A 97 15.15 10.82 -9.21
C ASP A 97 13.96 10.07 -9.86
N PRO A 98 12.91 10.78 -10.29
CA PRO A 98 11.73 10.17 -10.92
C PRO A 98 12.05 9.32 -12.15
N ILE A 99 11.35 8.20 -12.31
CA ILE A 99 11.40 7.31 -13.47
C ILE A 99 9.99 7.18 -14.03
N SER A 100 9.79 7.58 -15.29
CA SER A 100 8.46 7.54 -15.93
C SER A 100 8.08 6.16 -16.48
N ASP A 101 9.05 5.33 -16.85
CA ASP A 101 8.75 3.95 -17.31
C ASP A 101 8.46 3.05 -16.12
N MET A 102 7.27 2.49 -16.08
CA MET A 102 6.77 1.63 -15.02
C MET A 102 7.64 0.38 -14.78
N ASN A 103 8.09 -0.26 -15.86
CA ASN A 103 8.86 -1.51 -15.76
C ASN A 103 10.28 -1.21 -15.28
N GLU A 104 10.88 -0.13 -15.78
CA GLU A 104 12.19 0.34 -15.32
C GLU A 104 12.14 0.74 -13.84
N LEU A 105 11.11 1.46 -13.41
CA LEU A 105 10.90 1.83 -12.02
C LEU A 105 10.80 0.59 -11.12
N TYR A 106 9.94 -0.37 -11.49
CA TYR A 106 9.75 -1.61 -10.73
C TYR A 106 11.04 -2.44 -10.63
N GLU A 107 11.76 -2.60 -11.72
CA GLU A 107 13.04 -3.33 -11.74
C GLU A 107 14.05 -2.67 -10.79
N LYS A 108 14.23 -1.35 -10.90
CA LYS A 108 15.21 -0.62 -10.09
C LYS A 108 14.86 -0.59 -8.60
N VAL A 109 13.58 -0.33 -8.24
CA VAL A 109 13.17 -0.33 -6.84
C VAL A 109 13.31 -1.72 -6.21
N SER A 110 12.98 -2.78 -6.95
CA SER A 110 13.09 -4.15 -6.47
C SER A 110 14.54 -4.55 -6.20
N ILE A 111 15.45 -4.20 -7.11
CA ILE A 111 16.89 -4.47 -6.94
C ILE A 111 17.45 -3.68 -5.75
N ALA A 112 17.16 -2.38 -5.68
CA ALA A 112 17.67 -1.52 -4.62
C ALA A 112 17.17 -1.95 -3.23
N TYR A 113 15.90 -2.32 -3.09
CA TYR A 113 15.35 -2.80 -1.82
C TYR A 113 15.96 -4.13 -1.36
N LEU A 114 16.23 -5.04 -2.29
CA LEU A 114 16.90 -6.29 -1.97
C LEU A 114 18.35 -6.05 -1.52
N GLU A 115 19.08 -5.19 -2.22
CA GLU A 115 20.48 -4.91 -1.93
C GLU A 115 20.67 -4.09 -0.64
N GLU A 116 19.83 -3.09 -0.40
CA GLU A 116 20.00 -2.15 0.71
C GLU A 116 19.33 -2.62 2.00
N PHE A 117 18.13 -3.22 1.88
CA PHE A 117 17.29 -3.55 3.04
C PHE A 117 17.05 -5.05 3.25
N ASN A 118 17.47 -5.89 2.32
CA ASN A 118 17.13 -7.33 2.33
C ASN A 118 15.60 -7.57 2.29
N ILE A 119 14.89 -6.71 1.56
CA ILE A 119 13.43 -6.74 1.35
C ILE A 119 13.16 -7.06 -0.12
N VAL A 120 12.23 -7.98 -0.36
CA VAL A 120 11.81 -8.43 -1.69
C VAL A 120 10.47 -7.80 -2.05
N TRP A 121 10.34 -7.34 -3.29
CA TRP A 121 9.08 -6.97 -3.91
C TRP A 121 8.46 -8.17 -4.63
N SER A 122 7.16 -8.45 -4.40
CA SER A 122 6.40 -9.33 -5.29
C SER A 122 6.15 -8.66 -6.64
N SER A 123 5.65 -9.41 -7.62
CA SER A 123 5.10 -8.81 -8.83
C SER A 123 3.98 -7.82 -8.50
N MET A 124 3.82 -6.79 -9.36
CA MET A 124 2.78 -5.78 -9.20
C MET A 124 1.39 -6.39 -9.29
N TYR A 125 0.46 -5.92 -8.47
CA TYR A 125 -0.93 -6.39 -8.43
C TYR A 125 -1.72 -6.11 -9.72
N GLY A 126 -1.38 -5.02 -10.43
CA GLY A 126 -2.00 -4.63 -11.69
C GLY A 126 -2.62 -3.22 -11.68
N PHE A 127 -2.97 -2.66 -10.52
CA PHE A 127 -3.47 -1.30 -10.39
C PHE A 127 -2.38 -0.27 -10.12
N ASN A 128 -2.69 0.98 -10.42
CA ASN A 128 -1.82 2.14 -10.16
C ASN A 128 -2.59 3.14 -9.29
N ASN A 129 -2.14 3.37 -8.07
CA ASN A 129 -2.70 4.35 -7.15
C ASN A 129 -1.85 5.62 -7.16
N THR A 130 -2.01 6.44 -8.19
CA THR A 130 -1.31 7.72 -8.29
C THR A 130 -2.21 8.89 -7.88
N TYR A 131 -1.59 10.04 -7.63
CA TYR A 131 -2.33 11.28 -7.46
C TYR A 131 -2.97 11.72 -8.77
N GLY A 132 -4.09 12.44 -8.64
CA GLY A 132 -4.74 13.17 -9.70
C GLY A 132 -5.34 14.47 -9.15
N LEU A 133 -5.83 15.33 -10.05
CA LEU A 133 -6.65 16.48 -9.70
C LEU A 133 -8.08 16.25 -10.15
N ALA A 134 -9.02 16.56 -9.27
CA ALA A 134 -10.44 16.57 -9.57
C ALA A 134 -11.03 17.96 -9.34
N ILE A 135 -11.99 18.29 -10.18
CA ILE A 135 -12.79 19.53 -10.10
C ILE A 135 -14.27 19.18 -10.15
N SER A 136 -15.12 20.11 -9.72
CA SER A 136 -16.55 19.92 -9.91
C SER A 136 -16.92 20.02 -11.38
N LYS A 137 -18.01 19.34 -11.78
CA LYS A 137 -18.51 19.39 -13.15
C LYS A 137 -18.87 20.82 -13.58
N ASP A 138 -19.44 21.61 -12.69
CA ASP A 138 -19.80 23.00 -12.94
C ASP A 138 -18.56 23.87 -13.24
N VAL A 139 -17.46 23.66 -12.51
CA VAL A 139 -16.18 24.34 -12.77
C VAL A 139 -15.57 23.87 -14.10
N ALA A 140 -15.59 22.54 -14.37
CA ALA A 140 -15.09 21.98 -15.63
C ALA A 140 -15.80 22.57 -16.83
N GLU A 141 -17.16 22.70 -16.79
CA GLU A 141 -17.97 23.22 -17.85
C GLU A 141 -17.85 24.76 -17.98
N ALA A 142 -17.79 25.49 -16.84
CA ALA A 142 -17.70 26.96 -16.85
C ALA A 142 -16.43 27.48 -17.50
N TYR A 143 -15.31 26.74 -17.34
CA TYR A 143 -13.98 27.13 -17.84
C TYR A 143 -13.45 26.26 -18.97
N ASP A 144 -14.23 25.25 -19.46
CA ASP A 144 -13.81 24.23 -20.47
C ASP A 144 -12.49 23.54 -20.09
N ILE A 145 -12.34 23.16 -18.82
CA ILE A 145 -11.13 22.51 -18.29
C ILE A 145 -11.18 21.02 -18.57
N LYS A 146 -10.15 20.47 -19.20
CA LYS A 146 -9.96 19.02 -19.46
C LYS A 146 -8.61 18.52 -19.00
N THR A 147 -7.60 19.40 -19.01
CA THR A 147 -6.21 19.09 -18.69
C THR A 147 -5.67 20.01 -17.59
N TYR A 148 -4.54 19.64 -16.99
CA TYR A 148 -3.83 20.53 -16.07
C TYR A 148 -3.34 21.81 -16.76
N SER A 149 -2.97 21.73 -18.06
CA SER A 149 -2.59 22.91 -18.83
C SER A 149 -3.78 23.85 -19.04
N ASP A 150 -5.01 23.34 -19.22
CA ASP A 150 -6.22 24.19 -19.26
C ASP A 150 -6.45 24.84 -17.90
N LEU A 151 -6.38 24.07 -16.81
CA LEU A 151 -6.51 24.55 -15.44
C LEU A 151 -5.55 25.70 -15.14
N ALA A 152 -4.32 25.63 -15.64
CA ALA A 152 -3.31 26.65 -15.41
C ALA A 152 -3.76 28.05 -15.91
N THR A 153 -4.58 28.11 -16.96
CA THR A 153 -5.02 29.37 -17.54
C THR A 153 -5.99 30.13 -16.65
N VAL A 154 -6.69 29.46 -15.74
CA VAL A 154 -7.74 29.99 -14.86
C VAL A 154 -7.49 29.77 -13.39
N SER A 155 -6.39 29.12 -13.02
CA SER A 155 -6.06 28.74 -11.65
C SER A 155 -6.11 29.89 -10.65
N SER A 156 -5.83 31.13 -11.09
CA SER A 156 -5.89 32.34 -10.24
C SER A 156 -7.31 32.72 -9.75
N GLU A 157 -8.36 32.10 -10.29
CA GLU A 157 -9.74 32.29 -9.86
C GLU A 157 -10.22 31.20 -8.92
N LEU A 158 -9.47 30.09 -8.81
CA LEU A 158 -9.89 28.83 -8.18
C LEU A 158 -9.16 28.55 -6.87
N VAL A 159 -9.89 27.90 -5.94
CA VAL A 159 -9.38 27.47 -4.63
C VAL A 159 -8.98 26.00 -4.71
N PHE A 160 -7.71 25.71 -4.40
CA PHE A 160 -7.13 24.37 -4.39
C PHE A 160 -7.13 23.78 -2.98
N ALA A 161 -7.41 22.48 -2.86
CA ALA A 161 -7.29 21.77 -1.59
C ALA A 161 -6.59 20.43 -1.73
N ALA A 162 -5.78 20.12 -0.72
CA ALA A 162 -5.11 18.83 -0.59
C ALA A 162 -4.92 18.46 0.90
N ASN A 163 -4.56 17.21 1.16
CA ASN A 163 -4.15 16.78 2.48
C ASN A 163 -2.77 17.37 2.87
N PRO A 164 -2.45 17.51 4.16
CA PRO A 164 -1.19 18.11 4.63
C PRO A 164 0.05 17.50 3.99
N ASP A 165 0.12 16.16 3.89
CA ASP A 165 1.26 15.45 3.29
C ASP A 165 1.58 15.91 1.87
N PHE A 166 0.55 16.25 1.07
CA PHE A 166 0.75 16.72 -0.30
C PHE A 166 1.49 18.06 -0.38
N TYR A 167 1.31 18.91 0.63
CA TYR A 167 2.04 20.19 0.73
C TYR A 167 3.48 20.02 1.21
N GLU A 168 3.76 18.97 1.97
CA GLU A 168 5.09 18.71 2.55
C GLU A 168 6.02 17.91 1.62
N ARG A 169 5.46 17.14 0.67
CA ARG A 169 6.22 16.27 -0.21
C ARG A 169 7.00 17.06 -1.27
N GLU A 170 8.20 16.58 -1.60
CA GLU A 170 9.00 17.11 -2.72
C GLU A 170 8.31 16.92 -4.08
N ASP A 171 7.59 15.80 -4.25
CA ASP A 171 6.77 15.47 -5.43
C ASP A 171 5.29 15.90 -5.26
N GLY A 172 5.02 16.86 -4.38
CA GLY A 172 3.70 17.36 -4.06
C GLY A 172 3.39 18.73 -4.67
N TYR A 173 2.73 19.58 -3.86
CA TYR A 173 2.16 20.85 -4.30
C TYR A 173 3.16 21.79 -4.97
N ASN A 174 4.32 22.03 -4.35
CA ASN A 174 5.27 23.04 -4.85
C ASN A 174 5.82 22.68 -6.24
N ALA A 175 6.20 21.45 -6.46
CA ALA A 175 6.72 20.99 -7.74
C ALA A 175 5.62 20.94 -8.81
N LEU A 176 4.39 20.55 -8.44
CA LEU A 176 3.22 20.60 -9.33
C LEU A 176 2.93 22.04 -9.80
N VAL A 177 2.91 23.00 -8.86
CA VAL A 177 2.70 24.43 -9.16
C VAL A 177 3.80 24.97 -10.07
N GLU A 178 5.06 24.60 -9.84
CA GLU A 178 6.18 25.01 -10.67
C GLU A 178 6.07 24.46 -12.10
N MET A 179 5.77 23.16 -12.24
CA MET A 179 5.69 22.50 -13.54
C MET A 179 4.58 23.05 -14.44
N TYR A 180 3.39 23.33 -13.88
CA TYR A 180 2.23 23.80 -14.62
C TYR A 180 2.07 25.32 -14.57
N ASN A 181 2.87 26.05 -13.78
CA ASN A 181 2.72 27.48 -13.52
C ASN A 181 1.35 27.84 -12.93
N PHE A 182 0.84 27.04 -12.02
CA PHE A 182 -0.39 27.36 -11.31
C PHE A 182 -0.22 28.58 -10.40
N THR A 183 -1.30 29.35 -10.28
CA THR A 183 -1.35 30.54 -9.41
C THR A 183 -2.70 30.58 -8.69
N PHE A 184 -2.99 29.53 -7.89
CA PHE A 184 -4.28 29.39 -7.24
C PHE A 184 -4.65 30.60 -6.40
N LYS A 185 -5.95 30.95 -6.43
CA LYS A 185 -6.53 32.06 -5.65
C LYS A 185 -6.31 31.88 -4.15
N ASP A 186 -6.47 30.67 -3.67
CA ASP A 186 -6.23 30.26 -2.29
C ASP A 186 -5.92 28.77 -2.23
N THR A 187 -5.34 28.31 -1.11
CA THR A 187 -5.05 26.92 -0.86
C THR A 187 -5.56 26.51 0.52
N LYS A 188 -6.17 25.32 0.64
CA LYS A 188 -6.68 24.78 1.88
C LYS A 188 -6.08 23.43 2.18
N GLU A 189 -5.69 23.21 3.44
CA GLU A 189 -5.39 21.87 3.95
C GLU A 189 -6.70 21.22 4.39
N ILE A 190 -7.00 20.04 3.85
CA ILE A 190 -8.23 19.29 4.13
C ILE A 190 -7.86 17.84 4.39
N ASP A 191 -8.48 17.24 5.41
CA ASP A 191 -8.36 15.81 5.66
C ASP A 191 -8.80 14.99 4.43
N ILE A 192 -8.09 13.90 4.18
CA ILE A 192 -8.29 13.06 2.99
C ILE A 192 -9.74 12.57 2.85
N GLY A 193 -10.42 12.27 3.97
CA GLY A 193 -11.80 11.83 4.00
C GLY A 193 -12.84 12.93 3.70
N LEU A 194 -12.46 14.21 3.79
CA LEU A 194 -13.38 15.34 3.64
C LEU A 194 -13.29 16.03 2.27
N ARG A 195 -12.37 15.62 1.40
CA ARG A 195 -12.10 16.29 0.09
C ARG A 195 -13.33 16.39 -0.79
N TYR A 196 -14.00 15.26 -0.98
CA TYR A 196 -15.16 15.16 -1.85
C TYR A 196 -16.36 15.95 -1.34
N GLU A 197 -16.53 16.03 -0.01
CA GLU A 197 -17.56 16.84 0.61
C GLU A 197 -17.27 18.34 0.40
N ALA A 198 -16.03 18.76 0.59
CA ALA A 198 -15.60 20.13 0.37
C ALA A 198 -15.77 20.56 -1.11
N LEU A 199 -15.49 19.66 -2.06
CA LEU A 199 -15.75 19.90 -3.49
C LEU A 199 -17.26 20.01 -3.77
N SER A 200 -18.06 19.12 -3.19
CA SER A 200 -19.52 19.08 -3.42
C SER A 200 -20.28 20.26 -2.77
N SER A 201 -19.70 20.88 -1.74
CA SER A 201 -20.28 22.04 -1.05
C SER A 201 -19.79 23.38 -1.58
N ASP A 202 -19.01 23.39 -2.67
CA ASP A 202 -18.37 24.57 -3.25
C ASP A 202 -17.43 25.31 -2.28
N ASP A 203 -16.94 24.63 -1.23
CA ASP A 203 -15.94 25.19 -0.33
C ASP A 203 -14.56 25.31 -0.99
N VAL A 204 -14.31 24.46 -1.99
CA VAL A 204 -13.11 24.42 -2.83
C VAL A 204 -13.49 24.05 -4.27
N ASP A 205 -12.67 24.45 -5.22
CA ASP A 205 -12.90 24.21 -6.65
C ASP A 205 -12.12 23.01 -7.17
N ILE A 206 -10.98 22.70 -6.54
CA ILE A 206 -10.05 21.64 -6.95
C ILE A 206 -9.62 20.86 -5.72
N ILE A 207 -9.59 19.54 -5.86
CA ILE A 207 -9.05 18.64 -4.85
C ILE A 207 -8.01 17.71 -5.46
N THR A 208 -7.04 17.27 -4.63
CA THR A 208 -6.25 16.10 -4.96
C THR A 208 -7.09 14.84 -4.76
N VAL A 209 -6.93 13.86 -5.63
CA VAL A 209 -7.56 12.54 -5.55
C VAL A 209 -6.52 11.45 -5.75
N PHE A 210 -6.87 10.21 -5.42
CA PHE A 210 -6.14 9.04 -5.86
C PHE A 210 -6.92 8.35 -6.97
N THR A 211 -6.22 7.80 -7.95
CA THR A 211 -6.85 7.14 -9.11
C THR A 211 -7.62 5.86 -8.76
N THR A 212 -7.56 5.43 -7.50
CA THR A 212 -8.33 4.31 -6.92
C THR A 212 -9.34 4.73 -5.86
N ASP A 213 -9.56 6.05 -5.66
CA ASP A 213 -10.54 6.54 -4.69
C ASP A 213 -11.94 5.99 -4.95
N ALA A 214 -12.65 5.61 -3.90
CA ALA A 214 -14.02 5.09 -3.96
C ALA A 214 -15.01 6.03 -4.66
N ARG A 215 -14.85 7.33 -4.47
CA ARG A 215 -15.75 8.38 -4.95
C ARG A 215 -15.35 9.01 -6.29
N ILE A 216 -14.30 8.47 -6.93
CA ILE A 216 -13.73 9.03 -8.16
C ILE A 216 -14.74 9.08 -9.34
N ASN A 217 -15.73 8.19 -9.32
CA ASN A 217 -16.77 8.07 -10.34
C ASN A 217 -18.09 8.76 -9.94
N GLU A 218 -18.11 9.62 -8.91
CA GLU A 218 -19.31 10.39 -8.58
C GLU A 218 -19.69 11.36 -9.69
N GLU A 219 -21.00 11.54 -9.91
CA GLU A 219 -21.54 12.29 -11.07
C GLU A 219 -21.04 13.74 -11.16
N ASN A 220 -20.72 14.36 -10.01
CA ASN A 220 -20.25 15.74 -9.94
C ASN A 220 -18.73 15.89 -9.95
N VAL A 221 -17.97 14.80 -10.03
CA VAL A 221 -16.50 14.78 -9.99
C VAL A 221 -15.95 14.61 -11.40
N VAL A 222 -15.08 15.49 -11.82
CA VAL A 222 -14.37 15.41 -13.10
C VAL A 222 -12.88 15.31 -12.82
N ILE A 223 -12.29 14.18 -13.18
CA ILE A 223 -10.84 14.00 -13.16
C ILE A 223 -10.28 14.68 -14.41
N ILE A 224 -9.32 15.56 -14.22
CA ILE A 224 -8.66 16.24 -15.32
C ILE A 224 -7.33 15.56 -15.66
N GLU A 225 -6.97 15.59 -16.94
CA GLU A 225 -5.80 14.88 -17.47
C GLU A 225 -4.50 15.59 -17.08
N ASP A 226 -3.55 14.84 -16.55
CA ASP A 226 -2.15 15.26 -16.35
C ASP A 226 -1.39 15.19 -17.69
N ASP A 227 -1.59 16.18 -18.56
CA ASP A 227 -1.09 16.22 -19.94
C ASP A 227 0.43 16.36 -20.08
N ARG A 228 1.14 16.55 -18.96
CA ARG A 228 2.62 16.56 -18.92
C ARG A 228 3.21 15.42 -18.10
N THR A 229 2.37 14.49 -17.64
CA THR A 229 2.79 13.31 -16.90
C THR A 229 3.66 13.66 -15.67
N TYR A 230 3.14 14.57 -14.83
CA TYR A 230 3.80 14.98 -13.59
C TYR A 230 3.81 13.85 -12.57
N PHE A 231 2.65 13.21 -12.37
CA PHE A 231 2.56 12.15 -11.40
C PHE A 231 3.15 10.84 -11.91
N ASN A 232 4.08 10.30 -11.12
CA ASN A 232 4.73 9.04 -11.43
C ASN A 232 3.81 7.83 -11.20
N ALA A 233 4.28 6.66 -11.60
CA ALA A 233 3.59 5.41 -11.36
C ALA A 233 3.73 4.95 -9.91
N TYR A 234 2.59 4.62 -9.28
CA TYR A 234 2.49 4.08 -7.92
C TYR A 234 1.78 2.73 -7.97
N HIS A 235 2.39 1.74 -8.65
CA HIS A 235 1.84 0.39 -8.73
C HIS A 235 1.98 -0.33 -7.40
N GLY A 236 0.86 -0.93 -6.95
CA GLY A 236 0.82 -1.71 -5.72
C GLY A 236 1.53 -3.05 -5.88
N ALA A 237 2.29 -3.46 -4.86
CA ALA A 237 2.90 -4.77 -4.74
C ALA A 237 3.11 -5.13 -3.26
N THR A 238 3.45 -6.39 -2.97
CA THR A 238 3.79 -6.83 -1.62
C THR A 238 5.27 -6.65 -1.35
N LEU A 239 5.62 -6.04 -0.24
CA LEU A 239 6.94 -6.09 0.35
C LEU A 239 7.01 -7.22 1.38
N ILE A 240 8.09 -7.99 1.34
CA ILE A 240 8.36 -9.07 2.29
C ILE A 240 9.84 -9.14 2.64
N ARG A 241 10.17 -9.37 3.90
CA ARG A 241 11.54 -9.60 4.33
C ARG A 241 12.09 -10.88 3.71
N LYS A 242 13.28 -10.79 3.13
CA LYS A 242 13.96 -11.93 2.51
C LYS A 242 14.14 -13.11 3.49
N GLU A 243 14.43 -12.81 4.75
CA GLU A 243 14.60 -13.80 5.82
C GLU A 243 13.33 -14.64 6.02
N VAL A 244 12.15 -14.01 5.98
CA VAL A 244 10.85 -14.69 6.09
C VAL A 244 10.64 -15.66 4.92
N LEU A 245 11.04 -15.26 3.70
CA LEU A 245 10.99 -16.14 2.53
C LEU A 245 11.94 -17.33 2.64
N ASP A 246 13.13 -17.11 3.20
CA ASP A 246 14.12 -18.17 3.36
C ASP A 246 13.67 -19.21 4.41
N GLU A 247 12.92 -18.77 5.43
CA GLU A 247 12.35 -19.63 6.47
C GLU A 247 11.07 -20.34 6.02
N ASN A 248 10.35 -19.78 5.04
CA ASN A 248 9.05 -20.29 4.54
C ASN A 248 9.08 -20.57 3.02
N PRO A 249 9.73 -21.65 2.57
CA PRO A 249 9.78 -22.00 1.16
C PRO A 249 8.38 -22.17 0.57
N GLY A 250 8.14 -21.52 -0.58
CA GLY A 250 6.83 -21.50 -1.26
C GLY A 250 5.94 -20.30 -0.92
N LEU A 251 6.25 -19.54 0.13
CA LEU A 251 5.46 -18.33 0.46
C LEU A 251 5.51 -17.29 -0.66
N PHE A 252 6.65 -17.13 -1.32
CA PHE A 252 6.76 -16.21 -2.46
C PHE A 252 5.82 -16.62 -3.61
N ASP A 253 5.72 -17.90 -3.92
CA ASP A 253 4.82 -18.41 -4.95
C ASP A 253 3.35 -18.12 -4.61
N VAL A 254 2.98 -18.13 -3.33
CA VAL A 254 1.64 -17.74 -2.86
C VAL A 254 1.39 -16.25 -3.08
N LEU A 255 2.33 -15.38 -2.75
CA LEU A 255 2.21 -13.94 -2.99
C LEU A 255 2.13 -13.60 -4.48
N GLU A 256 2.86 -14.33 -5.32
CA GLU A 256 2.84 -14.18 -6.79
C GLU A 256 1.49 -14.53 -7.42
N LEU A 257 0.59 -15.24 -6.72
CA LEU A 257 -0.78 -15.46 -7.20
C LEU A 257 -1.57 -14.16 -7.39
N LEU A 258 -1.15 -13.06 -6.74
CA LEU A 258 -1.77 -11.73 -6.89
C LEU A 258 -1.23 -10.94 -8.09
N ALA A 259 -0.22 -11.43 -8.79
CA ALA A 259 0.38 -10.75 -9.94
C ALA A 259 -0.66 -10.42 -11.02
N ASN A 260 -0.87 -9.13 -11.31
CA ASN A 260 -1.83 -8.61 -12.28
C ASN A 260 -3.30 -9.06 -12.05
N GLN A 261 -3.68 -9.34 -10.79
CA GLN A 261 -5.04 -9.79 -10.46
C GLN A 261 -6.00 -8.65 -10.13
N ILE A 262 -5.50 -7.45 -9.85
CA ILE A 262 -6.32 -6.31 -9.41
C ILE A 262 -6.18 -5.18 -10.43
N SER A 263 -7.25 -4.86 -11.16
CA SER A 263 -7.29 -3.68 -12.02
C SER A 263 -7.64 -2.41 -11.20
N ASN A 264 -7.48 -1.22 -11.80
CA ASN A 264 -7.92 0.03 -11.18
C ASN A 264 -9.42 0.01 -10.88
N GLU A 265 -10.23 -0.48 -11.82
CA GLU A 265 -11.68 -0.57 -11.68
C GLU A 265 -12.09 -1.50 -10.53
N GLU A 266 -11.41 -2.64 -10.38
CA GLU A 266 -11.66 -3.56 -9.27
C GLU A 266 -11.25 -2.94 -7.92
N MET A 267 -10.14 -2.23 -7.86
CA MET A 267 -9.73 -1.55 -6.63
C MET A 267 -10.69 -0.42 -6.25
N ILE A 268 -11.14 0.38 -7.22
CA ILE A 268 -12.18 1.40 -7.01
C ILE A 268 -13.46 0.75 -6.47
N ALA A 269 -13.89 -0.36 -7.06
CA ALA A 269 -15.09 -1.07 -6.62
C ALA A 269 -14.96 -1.59 -5.18
N MET A 270 -13.83 -2.22 -4.83
CA MET A 270 -13.57 -2.70 -3.47
C MET A 270 -13.51 -1.54 -2.46
N ASN A 271 -12.87 -0.44 -2.79
CA ASN A 271 -12.85 0.76 -1.95
C ASN A 271 -14.26 1.32 -1.75
N TYR A 272 -15.09 1.35 -2.81
CA TYR A 272 -16.48 1.80 -2.74
C TYR A 272 -17.34 0.93 -1.81
N GLU A 273 -17.19 -0.39 -1.90
CA GLU A 273 -17.92 -1.33 -1.03
C GLU A 273 -17.61 -1.09 0.46
N VAL A 274 -16.35 -0.79 0.78
CA VAL A 274 -15.95 -0.51 2.17
C VAL A 274 -16.39 0.88 2.61
N GLU A 275 -16.08 1.93 1.83
CA GLU A 275 -16.25 3.32 2.26
C GLU A 275 -17.70 3.80 2.18
N ILE A 276 -18.41 3.36 1.14
CA ILE A 276 -19.77 3.86 0.86
C ILE A 276 -20.85 2.86 1.31
N GLU A 277 -20.64 1.57 1.02
CA GLU A 277 -21.58 0.53 1.44
C GLU A 277 -21.34 0.04 2.88
N ASN A 278 -20.25 0.47 3.53
CA ASN A 278 -19.85 0.09 4.88
C ASN A 278 -19.66 -1.43 5.06
N LYS A 279 -19.19 -2.13 4.02
CA LYS A 279 -18.79 -3.53 4.14
C LYS A 279 -17.48 -3.65 4.92
N ASP A 280 -17.34 -4.76 5.62
CA ASP A 280 -16.06 -5.10 6.29
C ASP A 280 -14.98 -5.39 5.23
N PRO A 281 -13.77 -4.77 5.29
CA PRO A 281 -12.66 -5.07 4.38
C PRO A 281 -12.35 -6.56 4.26
N LYS A 282 -12.52 -7.31 5.34
CA LYS A 282 -12.36 -8.77 5.36
C LYS A 282 -13.36 -9.49 4.45
N VAL A 283 -14.59 -9.03 4.41
CA VAL A 283 -15.64 -9.62 3.55
C VAL A 283 -15.32 -9.29 2.10
N VAL A 284 -15.01 -8.04 1.78
CA VAL A 284 -14.64 -7.60 0.43
C VAL A 284 -13.43 -8.38 -0.10
N ALA A 285 -12.38 -8.53 0.70
CA ALA A 285 -11.21 -9.34 0.35
C ALA A 285 -11.57 -10.81 0.07
N SER A 286 -12.45 -11.40 0.90
CA SER A 286 -12.90 -12.79 0.71
C SER A 286 -13.72 -12.97 -0.57
N GLU A 287 -14.61 -12.03 -0.88
CA GLU A 287 -15.41 -12.05 -2.11
C GLU A 287 -14.51 -11.93 -3.33
N PHE A 288 -13.58 -10.99 -3.35
CA PHE A 288 -12.58 -10.83 -4.40
C PHE A 288 -11.74 -12.10 -4.62
N LEU A 289 -11.15 -12.66 -3.57
CA LEU A 289 -10.30 -13.84 -3.68
C LEU A 289 -11.05 -15.07 -4.22
N ARG A 290 -12.32 -15.26 -3.82
CA ARG A 290 -13.17 -16.33 -4.35
C ARG A 290 -13.56 -16.10 -5.80
N GLU A 291 -13.90 -14.86 -6.18
CA GLU A 291 -14.23 -14.53 -7.57
C GLU A 291 -13.04 -14.81 -8.51
N LYS A 292 -11.82 -14.52 -8.07
CA LYS A 292 -10.58 -14.84 -8.79
C LYS A 292 -10.20 -16.33 -8.71
N GLY A 293 -10.85 -17.12 -7.87
CA GLY A 293 -10.51 -18.54 -7.66
C GLY A 293 -9.18 -18.72 -6.92
N LEU A 294 -8.76 -17.74 -6.16
CA LEU A 294 -7.49 -17.74 -5.40
C LEU A 294 -7.61 -18.44 -4.05
N ILE A 295 -8.81 -18.50 -3.46
CA ILE A 295 -9.16 -19.28 -2.27
C ILE A 295 -10.45 -20.07 -2.49
N GLU A 296 -10.77 -21.05 -1.58
CA GLU A 296 -12.00 -21.86 -1.62
C GLU A 296 -13.26 -21.13 -1.10
#